data_b063b0d8653a9ff122ad52cd6713a83b
#
_entry.id   b063b0d8653a9ff122ad52cd6713a83b
#
_cell.length_a   1.000
_cell.length_b   1.000
_cell.length_c   1.000
_cell.angle_alpha   90.00
_cell.angle_beta   90.00
_cell.angle_gamma   90.00
#
_symmetry.space_group_name_H-M   'P 1'
#
loop_
_entity.id
_entity.type
_entity.pdbx_description
1 polymer ?
#
loop_
_entity_poly.entity_id
_entity_poly.type
_entity_poly.pdbx_seq_one_letter_code
_entity_poly.pdbx_strand_id
1 'polypeptide(L)'
;MLQDVERNHRSWLARGRETVELDGLTLYLGTRNATLAFPRPDADLETAVRMAAERGVSEVGCWGLAPDERLGRRLLALGFQDGWQPHWMGIETADRPEPADAAEESGECSTALPYGHDSAPADVARHFVARERGALVGHAVLHVEGETGGLYDMGVAPAARRRGHGTRLTLAVVAAAHEIGCTSVTLNATGEGEPLYRGVGFTSLGHGMTWWLFPRR
;
A
#
# COMPACT_ATOMS: atom_id res chain seq x y z
N MET A 1 -10.44 11.33 -6.17
CA MET A 1 -9.15 10.62 -6.09
C MET A 1 -8.70 10.33 -4.64
N LEU A 2 -8.66 11.27 -3.65
CA LEU A 2 -8.25 10.91 -2.27
C LEU A 2 -9.19 9.91 -1.57
N GLN A 3 -10.50 10.01 -1.81
CA GLN A 3 -11.48 9.01 -1.33
C GLN A 3 -11.28 7.64 -1.99
N ASP A 4 -10.79 7.62 -3.23
CA ASP A 4 -10.49 6.38 -3.95
C ASP A 4 -9.22 5.73 -3.39
N VAL A 5 -8.23 6.54 -2.97
CA VAL A 5 -7.07 6.05 -2.19
C VAL A 5 -7.54 5.31 -0.95
N GLU A 6 -8.40 5.92 -0.13
CA GLU A 6 -8.90 5.30 1.09
C GLU A 6 -9.62 3.98 0.80
N ARG A 7 -10.57 4.00 -0.16
CA ARG A 7 -11.36 2.81 -0.52
C ARG A 7 -10.46 1.68 -1.02
N ASN A 8 -9.56 1.97 -1.96
CA ASN A 8 -8.65 0.96 -2.50
C ASN A 8 -7.68 0.44 -1.43
N HIS A 9 -7.15 1.32 -0.56
CA HIS A 9 -6.24 0.89 0.49
C HIS A 9 -6.95 0.09 1.60
N ARG A 10 -8.21 0.40 1.94
CA ARG A 10 -9.03 -0.42 2.84
C ARG A 10 -9.22 -1.83 2.27
N SER A 11 -9.59 -1.93 1.00
CA SER A 11 -9.72 -3.22 0.30
C SER A 11 -8.40 -4.00 0.29
N TRP A 12 -7.27 -3.31 0.04
CA TRP A 12 -5.95 -3.91 0.14
C TRP A 12 -5.64 -4.45 1.55
N LEU A 13 -5.93 -3.69 2.60
CA LEU A 13 -5.68 -4.08 3.99
C LEU A 13 -6.59 -5.22 4.48
N ALA A 14 -7.81 -5.32 3.95
CA ALA A 14 -8.79 -6.33 4.34
C ALA A 14 -8.41 -7.77 3.91
N ARG A 15 -7.55 -7.91 2.91
CA ARG A 15 -7.24 -9.23 2.31
C ARG A 15 -6.75 -10.24 3.34
N GLY A 16 -7.44 -11.41 3.40
CA GLY A 16 -7.08 -12.51 4.29
C GLY A 16 -7.14 -12.18 5.79
N ARG A 17 -7.85 -11.11 6.16
CA ARG A 17 -8.00 -10.64 7.54
C ARG A 17 -9.45 -10.62 7.97
N GLU A 18 -9.69 -10.82 9.24
CA GLU A 18 -10.99 -10.56 9.85
C GLU A 18 -11.21 -9.04 9.93
N THR A 19 -12.39 -8.60 9.53
CA THR A 19 -12.79 -7.19 9.56
C THR A 19 -13.76 -6.94 10.70
N VAL A 20 -13.45 -5.96 11.54
CA VAL A 20 -14.29 -5.52 12.64
C VAL A 20 -14.57 -4.02 12.51
N GLU A 21 -15.83 -3.66 12.39
CA GLU A 21 -16.25 -2.26 12.40
C GLU A 21 -16.40 -1.78 13.84
N LEU A 22 -15.70 -0.71 14.18
CA LEU A 22 -15.79 -0.03 15.47
C LEU A 22 -16.24 1.42 15.25
N ASP A 23 -16.63 2.09 16.33
CA ASP A 23 -17.00 3.50 16.20
C ASP A 23 -15.80 4.33 15.73
N GLY A 24 -15.92 4.86 14.53
CA GLY A 24 -14.95 5.74 13.90
C GLY A 24 -13.73 5.08 13.28
N LEU A 25 -13.63 3.76 13.21
CA LEU A 25 -12.54 3.05 12.52
C LEU A 25 -12.94 1.64 12.08
N THR A 26 -12.20 1.10 11.12
CA THR A 26 -12.21 -0.33 10.80
C THR A 26 -10.93 -0.99 11.33
N LEU A 27 -11.07 -2.10 12.03
CA LEU A 27 -9.97 -2.91 12.52
C LEU A 27 -9.83 -4.16 11.66
N TYR A 28 -8.67 -4.35 11.05
CA TYR A 28 -8.30 -5.57 10.33
C TYR A 28 -7.41 -6.44 11.22
N LEU A 29 -7.87 -7.65 11.54
CA LEU A 29 -7.18 -8.61 12.40
C LEU A 29 -6.57 -9.73 11.57
N GLY A 30 -5.26 -9.76 11.47
CA GLY A 30 -4.49 -10.87 10.92
C GLY A 30 -4.03 -11.86 11.99
N THR A 31 -3.22 -12.83 11.60
CA THR A 31 -2.63 -13.82 12.53
C THR A 31 -1.46 -13.28 13.33
N ARG A 32 -0.71 -12.33 12.77
CA ARG A 32 0.52 -11.76 13.36
C ARG A 32 0.45 -10.25 13.58
N ASN A 33 -0.42 -9.57 12.86
CA ASN A 33 -0.57 -8.13 12.90
C ASN A 33 -2.05 -7.72 12.91
N ALA A 34 -2.31 -6.50 13.38
CA ALA A 34 -3.59 -5.83 13.24
C ALA A 34 -3.39 -4.45 12.62
N THR A 35 -4.44 -3.91 12.01
CA THR A 35 -4.38 -2.58 11.40
C THR A 35 -5.64 -1.78 11.74
N LEU A 36 -5.45 -0.62 12.35
CA LEU A 36 -6.47 0.41 12.54
C LEU A 36 -6.49 1.24 11.24
N ALA A 37 -7.53 1.09 10.44
CA ALA A 37 -7.62 1.73 9.14
C ALA A 37 -8.42 3.02 9.20
N PHE A 38 -7.75 4.11 8.92
CA PHE A 38 -8.30 5.47 8.75
C PHE A 38 -9.23 5.89 9.89
N PRO A 39 -8.75 5.86 11.16
CA PRO A 39 -9.58 6.23 12.30
C PRO A 39 -9.94 7.72 12.28
N ARG A 40 -11.18 8.04 12.68
CA ARG A 40 -11.54 9.40 13.03
C ARG A 40 -10.83 9.84 14.31
N PRO A 41 -10.66 11.16 14.57
CA PRO A 41 -9.99 11.66 15.77
C PRO A 41 -10.65 11.24 17.09
N ASP A 42 -11.93 10.86 17.06
CA ASP A 42 -12.74 10.41 18.19
C ASP A 42 -13.01 8.89 18.21
N ALA A 43 -12.40 8.14 17.31
CA ALA A 43 -12.59 6.70 17.17
C ALA A 43 -12.29 5.91 18.46
N ASP A 44 -12.92 4.74 18.61
CA ASP A 44 -12.69 3.83 19.75
C ASP A 44 -11.39 3.04 19.61
N LEU A 45 -10.27 3.74 19.79
CA LEU A 45 -8.92 3.17 19.69
C LEU A 45 -8.65 2.15 20.81
N GLU A 46 -9.17 2.39 22.00
CA GLU A 46 -8.95 1.59 23.18
C GLU A 46 -9.51 0.16 23.00
N THR A 47 -10.74 0.05 22.45
CA THR A 47 -11.32 -1.25 22.11
C THR A 47 -10.55 -1.94 20.99
N ALA A 48 -10.12 -1.22 19.95
CA ALA A 48 -9.33 -1.79 18.86
C ALA A 48 -7.99 -2.37 19.37
N VAL A 49 -7.27 -1.64 20.21
CA VAL A 49 -5.99 -2.09 20.79
C VAL A 49 -6.20 -3.29 21.71
N ARG A 50 -7.25 -3.30 22.54
CA ARG A 50 -7.58 -4.45 23.39
C ARG A 50 -7.87 -5.70 22.58
N MET A 51 -8.69 -5.60 21.52
CA MET A 51 -9.01 -6.73 20.62
C MET A 51 -7.76 -7.27 19.93
N ALA A 52 -6.87 -6.40 19.47
CA ALA A 52 -5.60 -6.80 18.89
C ALA A 52 -4.71 -7.54 19.92
N ALA A 53 -4.66 -7.07 21.16
CA ALA A 53 -3.93 -7.73 22.24
C ALA A 53 -4.52 -9.10 22.60
N GLU A 54 -5.85 -9.21 22.70
CA GLU A 54 -6.56 -10.49 22.93
C GLU A 54 -6.30 -11.51 21.79
N ARG A 55 -6.14 -11.04 20.56
CA ARG A 55 -5.74 -11.87 19.41
C ARG A 55 -4.29 -12.35 19.51
N GLY A 56 -3.45 -11.70 20.32
CA GLY A 56 -2.05 -12.03 20.51
C GLY A 56 -1.16 -11.60 19.32
N VAL A 57 -1.54 -10.57 18.58
CA VAL A 57 -0.71 -10.04 17.49
C VAL A 57 0.58 -9.40 18.04
N SER A 58 1.65 -9.46 17.24
CA SER A 58 2.95 -8.88 17.60
C SER A 58 3.12 -7.43 17.19
N GLU A 59 2.21 -6.93 16.35
CA GLU A 59 2.29 -5.59 15.77
C GLU A 59 0.89 -5.04 15.51
N VAL A 60 0.67 -3.77 15.82
CA VAL A 60 -0.54 -3.02 15.46
C VAL A 60 -0.14 -1.77 14.70
N GLY A 61 -0.54 -1.70 13.43
CA GLY A 61 -0.39 -0.51 12.60
C GLY A 61 -1.63 0.38 12.66
N CYS A 62 -1.43 1.67 12.49
CA CYS A 62 -2.51 2.62 12.26
C CYS A 62 -2.19 3.44 11.00
N TRP A 63 -3.15 3.55 10.09
CA TRP A 63 -3.03 4.29 8.85
C TRP A 63 -4.06 5.41 8.79
N GLY A 64 -3.62 6.63 8.46
CA GLY A 64 -4.49 7.79 8.24
C GLY A 64 -4.20 8.47 6.91
N LEU A 65 -5.24 9.07 6.31
CA LEU A 65 -5.12 9.79 5.03
C LEU A 65 -4.33 11.10 5.16
N ALA A 66 -4.41 11.73 6.32
CA ALA A 66 -3.72 12.97 6.63
C ALA A 66 -3.24 12.98 8.09
N PRO A 67 -2.20 13.75 8.42
CA PRO A 67 -1.82 13.98 9.81
C PRO A 67 -2.97 14.63 10.60
N ASP A 68 -3.21 14.13 11.81
CA ASP A 68 -4.17 14.70 12.77
C ASP A 68 -3.54 14.71 14.17
N GLU A 69 -3.38 15.89 14.74
CA GLU A 69 -2.73 16.06 16.05
C GLU A 69 -3.53 15.45 17.21
N ARG A 70 -4.87 15.51 17.16
CA ARG A 70 -5.71 14.95 18.23
C ARG A 70 -5.61 13.44 18.23
N LEU A 71 -5.70 12.82 17.05
CA LEU A 71 -5.51 11.40 16.88
C LEU A 71 -4.09 10.98 17.28
N GLY A 72 -3.06 11.71 16.83
CA GLY A 72 -1.67 11.44 17.18
C GLY A 72 -1.42 11.45 18.70
N ARG A 73 -1.96 12.44 19.44
CA ARG A 73 -1.85 12.48 20.91
C ARG A 73 -2.52 11.26 21.59
N ARG A 74 -3.66 10.81 21.08
CA ARG A 74 -4.34 9.61 21.59
C ARG A 74 -3.55 8.34 21.30
N LEU A 75 -2.99 8.21 20.12
CA LEU A 75 -2.13 7.07 19.75
C LEU A 75 -0.88 7.02 20.62
N LEU A 76 -0.21 8.16 20.84
CA LEU A 76 0.93 8.25 21.77
C LEU A 76 0.56 7.81 23.19
N ALA A 77 -0.60 8.22 23.71
CA ALA A 77 -1.08 7.83 25.03
C ALA A 77 -1.33 6.32 25.16
N LEU A 78 -1.67 5.65 24.05
CA LEU A 78 -1.83 4.20 23.95
C LEU A 78 -0.50 3.45 23.70
N GLY A 79 0.63 4.17 23.61
CA GLY A 79 1.96 3.60 23.43
C GLY A 79 2.39 3.38 21.98
N PHE A 80 1.64 3.89 21.02
CA PHE A 80 2.08 3.90 19.62
C PHE A 80 3.29 4.81 19.44
N GLN A 81 4.13 4.44 18.51
CA GLN A 81 5.26 5.22 18.02
C GLN A 81 4.93 5.80 16.64
N ASP A 82 5.37 7.01 16.40
CA ASP A 82 5.27 7.66 15.09
C ASP A 82 5.99 6.83 14.02
N GLY A 83 5.36 6.65 12.90
CA GLY A 83 5.88 5.92 11.77
C GLY A 83 6.30 6.84 10.62
N TRP A 84 6.38 6.29 9.43
CA TRP A 84 6.65 7.07 8.24
C TRP A 84 5.38 7.74 7.71
N GLN A 85 5.55 8.82 6.96
CA GLN A 85 4.46 9.54 6.32
C GLN A 85 4.31 9.06 4.86
N PRO A 86 3.26 8.29 4.54
CA PRO A 86 2.99 7.90 3.17
C PRO A 86 2.64 9.14 2.34
N HIS A 87 3.27 9.29 1.19
CA HIS A 87 2.88 10.29 0.22
C HIS A 87 1.87 9.67 -0.76
N TRP A 88 0.61 10.02 -0.59
CA TRP A 88 -0.44 9.57 -1.49
C TRP A 88 -0.29 10.24 -2.85
N MET A 89 -0.22 9.43 -3.89
CA MET A 89 -0.10 9.91 -5.27
C MET A 89 -1.10 9.19 -6.17
N GLY A 90 -1.48 9.83 -7.28
CA GLY A 90 -2.42 9.27 -8.25
C GLY A 90 -2.17 9.77 -9.67
N ILE A 91 -2.61 8.96 -10.63
CA ILE A 91 -2.61 9.26 -12.06
C ILE A 91 -3.94 8.83 -12.67
N GLU A 92 -4.50 9.63 -13.59
CA GLU A 92 -5.59 9.19 -14.46
C GLU A 92 -5.01 8.21 -15.49
N THR A 93 -5.64 7.06 -15.70
CA THR A 93 -5.09 6.04 -16.61
C THR A 93 -5.07 6.48 -18.07
N ALA A 94 -5.93 7.44 -18.44
CA ALA A 94 -5.94 8.05 -19.78
C ALA A 94 -4.70 8.92 -20.05
N ASP A 95 -4.08 9.49 -19.00
CA ASP A 95 -2.92 10.39 -19.11
C ASP A 95 -1.57 9.63 -19.06
N ARG A 96 -1.62 8.28 -19.04
CA ARG A 96 -0.41 7.48 -18.95
C ARG A 96 0.52 7.64 -20.15
N PRO A 97 1.84 7.69 -19.95
CA PRO A 97 2.79 7.52 -21.04
C PRO A 97 2.70 6.09 -21.62
N GLU A 98 2.85 5.95 -22.94
CA GLU A 98 2.93 4.63 -23.56
C GLU A 98 4.21 3.91 -23.09
N PRO A 99 4.13 2.65 -22.62
CA PRO A 99 5.30 1.90 -22.19
C PRO A 99 6.15 1.52 -23.44
N ALA A 100 7.40 1.97 -23.48
CA ALA A 100 8.34 1.55 -24.53
C ALA A 100 8.73 0.07 -24.42
N ASP A 101 8.77 -0.46 -23.19
CA ASP A 101 9.04 -1.85 -22.84
C ASP A 101 8.20 -2.18 -21.60
N ALA A 102 7.17 -2.97 -21.74
CA ALA A 102 6.33 -3.38 -20.61
C ALA A 102 7.05 -4.41 -19.72
N ALA A 103 6.89 -4.29 -18.41
CA ALA A 103 7.22 -5.38 -17.51
C ALA A 103 6.25 -6.56 -17.74
N GLU A 104 6.74 -7.76 -17.52
CA GLU A 104 5.99 -9.01 -17.72
C GLU A 104 4.94 -9.17 -16.60
N GLU A 105 3.67 -9.43 -16.97
CA GLU A 105 2.70 -9.93 -16.00
C GLU A 105 3.02 -11.39 -15.70
N SER A 106 3.12 -11.73 -14.41
CA SER A 106 3.55 -13.06 -13.96
C SER A 106 2.89 -13.40 -12.63
N GLY A 107 2.54 -14.67 -12.43
CA GLY A 107 2.15 -15.18 -11.12
C GLY A 107 3.34 -15.35 -10.14
N GLU A 108 4.56 -15.02 -10.56
CA GLU A 108 5.75 -15.19 -9.73
C GLU A 108 5.95 -13.98 -8.81
N CYS A 109 6.29 -14.27 -7.56
CA CYS A 109 6.79 -13.29 -6.61
C CYS A 109 8.01 -13.86 -5.89
N SER A 110 9.06 -13.08 -5.71
CA SER A 110 10.25 -13.53 -4.98
C SER A 110 10.28 -12.93 -3.58
N THR A 111 10.33 -13.78 -2.57
CA THR A 111 10.53 -13.36 -1.18
C THR A 111 11.90 -12.70 -0.94
N ALA A 112 12.84 -12.83 -1.88
CA ALA A 112 14.14 -12.16 -1.82
C ALA A 112 14.09 -10.70 -2.30
N LEU A 113 12.99 -10.27 -2.93
CA LEU A 113 12.79 -8.88 -3.33
C LEU A 113 12.20 -8.05 -2.19
N PRO A 114 12.48 -6.73 -2.15
CA PRO A 114 11.80 -5.84 -1.22
C PRO A 114 10.27 -6.00 -1.33
N TYR A 115 9.58 -6.13 -0.19
CA TYR A 115 8.12 -6.31 -0.07
C TYR A 115 7.53 -7.58 -0.68
N GLY A 116 8.34 -8.48 -1.24
CA GLY A 116 7.87 -9.71 -1.90
C GLY A 116 7.25 -10.76 -0.97
N HIS A 117 7.60 -10.73 0.31
CA HIS A 117 7.18 -11.73 1.30
C HIS A 117 5.73 -11.57 1.79
N ASP A 118 5.13 -10.40 1.62
CA ASP A 118 3.75 -10.11 2.03
C ASP A 118 2.81 -9.90 0.84
N SER A 119 3.28 -10.20 -0.37
CA SER A 119 2.49 -10.02 -1.59
C SER A 119 1.21 -10.83 -1.58
N ALA A 120 0.14 -10.22 -2.09
CA ALA A 120 -1.15 -10.88 -2.24
C ALA A 120 -1.06 -12.11 -3.16
N PRO A 121 -1.89 -13.16 -2.94
CA PRO A 121 -2.03 -14.24 -3.90
C PRO A 121 -2.45 -13.74 -5.30
N ALA A 122 -2.03 -14.45 -6.35
CA ALA A 122 -2.29 -14.05 -7.74
C ALA A 122 -3.77 -14.11 -8.15
N ASP A 123 -4.62 -14.76 -7.37
CA ASP A 123 -6.08 -14.80 -7.57
C ASP A 123 -6.80 -13.55 -7.05
N VAL A 124 -6.14 -12.74 -6.24
CA VAL A 124 -6.72 -11.50 -5.66
C VAL A 124 -5.99 -10.22 -6.10
N ALA A 125 -4.88 -10.34 -6.83
CA ALA A 125 -4.14 -9.21 -7.36
C ALA A 125 -3.27 -9.65 -8.56
N ARG A 126 -3.01 -8.74 -9.50
CA ARG A 126 -2.14 -9.00 -10.66
C ARG A 126 -0.70 -8.64 -10.31
N HIS A 127 0.23 -9.51 -10.64
CA HIS A 127 1.65 -9.35 -10.37
C HIS A 127 2.43 -9.02 -11.64
N PHE A 128 3.38 -8.12 -11.53
CA PHE A 128 4.27 -7.69 -12.59
C PHE A 128 5.71 -7.89 -12.14
N VAL A 129 6.56 -8.37 -13.05
CA VAL A 129 7.95 -8.67 -12.75
C VAL A 129 8.89 -8.00 -13.75
N ALA A 130 10.07 -7.64 -13.28
CA ALA A 130 11.19 -7.21 -14.11
C ALA A 130 12.33 -8.22 -13.99
N ARG A 131 12.96 -8.55 -15.13
CA ARG A 131 14.08 -9.49 -15.20
C ARG A 131 15.32 -8.87 -15.82
N GLU A 132 16.47 -9.28 -15.35
CA GLU A 132 17.75 -9.07 -16.00
C GLU A 132 18.44 -10.41 -16.24
N ARG A 133 18.80 -10.72 -17.48
CA ARG A 133 19.45 -11.98 -17.84
C ARG A 133 18.73 -13.22 -17.27
N GLY A 134 17.40 -13.20 -17.28
CA GLY A 134 16.54 -14.24 -16.73
C GLY A 134 16.31 -14.20 -15.21
N ALA A 135 17.10 -13.45 -14.45
CA ALA A 135 16.92 -13.32 -13.01
C ALA A 135 15.81 -12.31 -12.68
N LEU A 136 14.96 -12.62 -11.71
CA LEU A 136 13.95 -11.73 -11.17
C LEU A 136 14.62 -10.60 -10.37
N VAL A 137 14.46 -9.36 -10.81
CA VAL A 137 15.12 -8.19 -10.19
C VAL A 137 14.15 -7.13 -9.67
N GLY A 138 12.87 -7.24 -9.99
CA GLY A 138 11.85 -6.33 -9.48
C GLY A 138 10.45 -6.90 -9.61
N HIS A 139 9.53 -6.38 -8.83
CA HIS A 139 8.12 -6.72 -8.87
C HIS A 139 7.23 -5.52 -8.53
N ALA A 140 5.97 -5.61 -8.87
CA ALA A 140 4.90 -4.70 -8.47
C ALA A 140 3.57 -5.45 -8.48
N VAL A 141 2.61 -4.95 -7.73
CA VAL A 141 1.27 -5.55 -7.61
C VAL A 141 0.22 -4.51 -7.98
N LEU A 142 -0.74 -4.90 -8.82
CA LEU A 142 -1.97 -4.17 -9.08
C LEU A 142 -3.11 -4.81 -8.30
N HIS A 143 -3.70 -4.06 -7.37
CA HIS A 143 -4.95 -4.39 -6.70
C HIS A 143 -6.06 -3.48 -7.21
N VAL A 144 -7.24 -4.02 -7.50
CA VAL A 144 -8.37 -3.26 -8.05
C VAL A 144 -9.51 -3.22 -7.08
N GLU A 145 -10.04 -2.01 -6.86
CA GLU A 145 -11.27 -1.79 -6.11
C GLU A 145 -12.16 -0.80 -6.87
N GLY A 146 -13.29 -1.28 -7.36
CA GLY A 146 -14.15 -0.52 -8.26
C GLY A 146 -13.41 -0.11 -9.54
N GLU A 147 -13.39 1.19 -9.86
CA GLU A 147 -12.69 1.75 -11.02
C GLU A 147 -11.29 2.30 -10.69
N THR A 148 -10.73 1.92 -9.52
CA THR A 148 -9.43 2.40 -9.06
C THR A 148 -8.44 1.26 -8.93
N GLY A 149 -7.32 1.36 -9.64
CA GLY A 149 -6.14 0.53 -9.41
C GLY A 149 -5.31 1.05 -8.24
N GLY A 150 -4.75 0.16 -7.45
CA GLY A 150 -3.74 0.48 -6.45
C GLY A 150 -2.42 -0.20 -6.79
N LEU A 151 -1.32 0.57 -6.84
CA LEU A 151 0.02 0.01 -7.00
C LEU A 151 0.60 -0.26 -5.63
N TYR A 152 0.91 -1.54 -5.37
CA TYR A 152 1.41 -2.04 -4.08
C TYR A 152 2.69 -2.85 -4.25
N ASP A 153 3.39 -3.08 -3.15
CA ASP A 153 4.53 -3.99 -3.02
C ASP A 153 5.58 -3.82 -4.13
N MET A 154 5.75 -2.59 -4.63
CA MET A 154 6.71 -2.32 -5.68
C MET A 154 8.14 -2.26 -5.12
N GLY A 155 8.98 -3.14 -5.63
CA GLY A 155 10.37 -3.23 -5.22
C GLY A 155 11.30 -3.61 -6.36
N VAL A 156 12.51 -3.04 -6.33
CA VAL A 156 13.63 -3.41 -7.23
C VAL A 156 14.84 -3.76 -6.38
N ALA A 157 15.45 -4.89 -6.68
CA ALA A 157 16.68 -5.35 -6.02
C ALA A 157 17.74 -4.23 -6.02
N PRO A 158 18.41 -3.96 -4.89
CA PRO A 158 19.37 -2.85 -4.79
C PRO A 158 20.40 -2.83 -5.93
N ALA A 159 20.95 -3.98 -6.30
CA ALA A 159 21.93 -4.13 -7.38
C ALA A 159 21.38 -3.83 -8.79
N ALA A 160 20.04 -3.83 -8.97
CA ALA A 160 19.37 -3.58 -10.25
C ALA A 160 18.71 -2.18 -10.31
N ARG A 161 18.81 -1.37 -9.25
CA ARG A 161 18.23 -0.02 -9.20
C ARG A 161 18.89 0.91 -10.23
N ARG A 162 18.20 2.04 -10.55
CA ARG A 162 18.64 3.08 -11.48
C ARG A 162 18.86 2.61 -12.93
N ARG A 163 18.19 1.53 -13.32
CA ARG A 163 18.23 0.94 -14.67
C ARG A 163 16.85 0.92 -15.36
N GLY A 164 15.90 1.73 -14.85
CA GLY A 164 14.57 1.87 -15.44
C GLY A 164 13.54 0.79 -15.04
N HIS A 165 13.92 -0.23 -14.25
CA HIS A 165 12.99 -1.31 -13.86
C HIS A 165 11.76 -0.81 -13.12
N GLY A 166 11.92 0.11 -12.16
CA GLY A 166 10.79 0.70 -11.43
C GLY A 166 9.82 1.45 -12.35
N THR A 167 10.35 2.22 -13.30
CA THR A 167 9.53 2.94 -14.29
C THR A 167 8.74 1.96 -15.15
N ARG A 168 9.38 0.90 -15.67
CA ARG A 168 8.70 -0.13 -16.48
C ARG A 168 7.61 -0.86 -15.71
N LEU A 169 7.88 -1.23 -14.45
CA LEU A 169 6.88 -1.86 -13.56
C LEU A 169 5.69 -0.92 -13.32
N THR A 170 5.95 0.34 -13.03
CA THR A 170 4.88 1.33 -12.80
C THR A 170 4.02 1.52 -14.03
N LEU A 171 4.63 1.68 -15.22
CA LEU A 171 3.92 1.83 -16.49
C LEU A 171 3.09 0.58 -16.83
N ALA A 172 3.62 -0.62 -16.60
CA ALA A 172 2.90 -1.86 -16.82
C ALA A 172 1.65 -1.97 -15.92
N VAL A 173 1.77 -1.60 -14.65
CA VAL A 173 0.63 -1.57 -13.71
C VAL A 173 -0.44 -0.58 -14.18
N VAL A 174 -0.04 0.64 -14.58
CA VAL A 174 -1.00 1.66 -15.03
C VAL A 174 -1.67 1.25 -16.37
N ALA A 175 -0.92 0.67 -17.30
CA ALA A 175 -1.46 0.16 -18.55
C ALA A 175 -2.49 -0.96 -18.30
N ALA A 176 -2.14 -1.93 -17.48
CA ALA A 176 -3.02 -3.04 -17.12
C ALA A 176 -4.28 -2.58 -16.37
N ALA A 177 -4.17 -1.57 -15.51
CA ALA A 177 -5.33 -0.96 -14.87
C ALA A 177 -6.28 -0.32 -15.90
N HIS A 178 -5.73 0.41 -16.88
CA HIS A 178 -6.52 1.00 -17.96
C HIS A 178 -7.23 -0.06 -18.80
N GLU A 179 -6.54 -1.12 -19.20
CA GLU A 179 -7.07 -2.20 -20.02
C GLU A 179 -8.29 -2.90 -19.38
N ILE A 180 -8.31 -2.98 -18.04
CA ILE A 180 -9.43 -3.57 -17.30
C ILE A 180 -10.49 -2.55 -16.85
N GLY A 181 -10.40 -1.30 -17.34
CA GLY A 181 -11.41 -0.27 -17.14
C GLY A 181 -11.23 0.60 -15.91
N CYS A 182 -10.08 0.54 -15.22
CA CYS A 182 -9.80 1.51 -14.16
C CYS A 182 -9.61 2.91 -14.75
N THR A 183 -10.20 3.91 -14.12
CA THR A 183 -10.06 5.32 -14.49
C THR A 183 -8.83 5.97 -13.87
N SER A 184 -8.36 5.45 -12.74
CA SER A 184 -7.19 5.97 -12.02
C SER A 184 -6.34 4.86 -11.40
N VAL A 185 -5.07 5.18 -11.15
CA VAL A 185 -4.18 4.37 -10.30
C VAL A 185 -3.66 5.24 -9.16
N THR A 186 -3.68 4.69 -7.96
CA THR A 186 -3.19 5.33 -6.73
C THR A 186 -2.07 4.52 -6.08
N LEU A 187 -1.26 5.17 -5.27
CA LEU A 187 -0.19 4.54 -4.51
C LEU A 187 0.19 5.34 -3.26
N ASN A 188 0.95 4.74 -2.37
CA ASN A 188 1.68 5.44 -1.32
C ASN A 188 3.18 5.41 -1.63
N ALA A 189 3.76 6.57 -1.92
CA ALA A 189 5.18 6.68 -2.23
C ALA A 189 6.01 6.85 -0.96
N THR A 190 7.18 6.20 -0.94
CA THR A 190 8.28 6.59 -0.05
C THR A 190 9.01 7.80 -0.63
N GLY A 191 9.77 8.54 0.19
CA GLY A 191 10.58 9.66 -0.31
C GLY A 191 11.59 9.24 -1.40
N GLU A 192 12.10 8.00 -1.35
CA GLU A 192 12.98 7.44 -2.40
C GLU A 192 12.21 7.14 -3.69
N GLY A 193 10.96 6.68 -3.59
CA GLY A 193 10.12 6.30 -4.73
C GLY A 193 9.42 7.49 -5.42
N GLU A 194 9.14 8.56 -4.69
CA GLU A 194 8.38 9.72 -5.21
C GLU A 194 8.93 10.28 -6.54
N PRO A 195 10.25 10.50 -6.73
CA PRO A 195 10.76 11.04 -8.00
C PRO A 195 10.47 10.13 -9.21
N LEU A 196 10.43 8.82 -9.00
CA LEU A 196 10.08 7.86 -10.04
C LEU A 196 8.61 8.05 -10.46
N TYR A 197 7.70 8.08 -9.49
CA TYR A 197 6.26 8.20 -9.77
C TYR A 197 5.92 9.55 -10.40
N ARG A 198 6.52 10.65 -9.95
CA ARG A 198 6.42 11.96 -10.61
C ARG A 198 6.90 11.91 -12.05
N GLY A 199 8.00 11.23 -12.33
CA GLY A 199 8.53 11.03 -13.69
C GLY A 199 7.62 10.24 -14.61
N VAL A 200 6.71 9.41 -14.07
CA VAL A 200 5.67 8.67 -14.81
C VAL A 200 4.40 9.52 -15.01
N GLY A 201 4.23 10.59 -14.25
CA GLY A 201 3.05 11.47 -14.34
C GLY A 201 2.12 11.44 -13.12
N PHE A 202 2.46 10.69 -12.09
CA PHE A 202 1.70 10.74 -10.84
C PHE A 202 1.78 12.10 -10.19
N THR A 203 0.64 12.59 -9.69
CA THR A 203 0.51 13.85 -8.96
C THR A 203 0.29 13.58 -7.48
N SER A 204 0.67 14.55 -6.63
CA SER A 204 0.45 14.48 -5.19
C SER A 204 -1.02 14.64 -4.85
N LEU A 205 -1.51 13.76 -3.98
CA LEU A 205 -2.86 13.81 -3.38
C LEU A 205 -2.81 14.20 -1.90
N GLY A 206 -1.61 14.27 -1.31
CA GLY A 206 -1.39 14.64 0.08
C GLY A 206 -0.47 13.65 0.81
N HIS A 207 -0.21 13.95 2.07
CA HIS A 207 0.57 13.08 2.95
C HIS A 207 -0.34 12.46 4.00
N GLY A 208 -0.14 11.16 4.24
CA GLY A 208 -0.82 10.42 5.28
C GLY A 208 -0.02 10.40 6.58
N MET A 209 -0.43 9.53 7.48
CA MET A 209 0.31 9.19 8.69
C MET A 209 0.27 7.69 8.92
N THR A 210 1.32 7.16 9.53
CA THR A 210 1.33 5.81 10.08
C THR A 210 1.83 5.84 11.52
N TRP A 211 1.33 4.91 12.32
CA TRP A 211 1.73 4.72 13.70
C TRP A 211 1.86 3.23 14.00
N TRP A 212 2.75 2.85 14.91
CA TRP A 212 3.07 1.46 15.20
C TRP A 212 3.09 1.20 16.70
N LEU A 213 2.41 0.14 17.12
CA LEU A 213 2.46 -0.39 18.48
C LEU A 213 2.98 -1.82 18.42
N PHE A 214 3.97 -2.11 19.22
CA PHE A 214 4.53 -3.45 19.42
C PHE A 214 4.16 -3.91 20.84
N PRO A 215 3.03 -4.66 20.98
CA PRO A 215 2.60 -5.14 22.28
C PRO A 215 3.69 -5.98 22.94
N ARG A 216 4.02 -5.69 24.20
CA ARG A 216 4.95 -6.53 24.97
C ARG A 216 4.24 -7.87 25.24
N ARG A 217 4.93 -8.96 24.98
CA ARG A 217 4.48 -10.31 25.34
C ARG A 217 4.48 -10.48 26.85
#